data_15cc53855fba0280b8a874f179577d31
#
_entry.id   15cc53855fba0280b8a874f179577d31
#
_cell.length_a   1.000
_cell.length_b   1.000
_cell.length_c   1.000
_cell.angle_alpha   90.00
_cell.angle_beta   90.00
_cell.angle_gamma   90.00
#
_symmetry.space_group_name_H-M   'P 1'
#
loop_
_entity.id
_entity.type
_entity.pdbx_description
1 polymer ?
#
loop_
_entity_poly.entity_id
_entity_poly.type
_entity_poly.pdbx_seq_one_letter_code
_entity_poly.pdbx_strand_id
1 'polypeptide(L)'
;CRYLWSSIFVIRYSEDRFRTYLHCAERFQLETLRTERGTALVLTLLVIITLAGLVLGFAGESGVELTLAGYMKDNARAYQLARSGVDIALELLARDDDFEMDTFNEEWRQFGAMPLAEGIAEPGVSFYGGMVDENSKININLLRNSEGEIDERREEQMRRLFVALGLKEELLNPILDWLDADDIERQDGAEGYYYQNLEEPYACANGPFLTVGQIFLVRGMRELERFGDKKSKRLMDYLTIHSDGKININTAPKEVLQSLSEDLDSALAESIVEYRKEESFESIDDLRNVPGLDLLDDHRIADMREWITVKSSNFSIETHVDCNGAVASIKTI
;
A
#
# COMPACT_ATOMS: atom_id res chain seq x y z
N CYS A 1 -8.51 -41.13 -75.85
CA CYS A 1 -8.85 -42.21 -76.80
C CYS A 1 -9.63 -41.63 -77.95
N ARG A 2 -8.95 -41.59 -79.09
CA ARG A 2 -9.18 -42.33 -80.35
C ARG A 2 -10.47 -42.04 -81.10
N TYR A 3 -10.20 -41.64 -82.37
CA TYR A 3 -10.87 -41.84 -83.63
C TYR A 3 -12.06 -40.88 -83.98
N LEU A 4 -12.27 -40.33 -85.11
CA LEU A 4 -11.85 -40.69 -86.49
C LEU A 4 -11.97 -39.48 -87.43
N TRP A 5 -11.15 -39.48 -88.35
CA TRP A 5 -11.07 -38.89 -89.72
C TRP A 5 -12.37 -38.93 -90.54
N SER A 6 -12.50 -37.90 -91.25
CA SER A 6 -12.90 -37.76 -92.68
C SER A 6 -14.17 -36.93 -92.89
N SER A 7 -13.97 -35.80 -93.47
CA SER A 7 -14.57 -35.45 -94.77
C SER A 7 -14.12 -34.05 -95.15
N ILE A 8 -13.29 -33.95 -96.15
CA ILE A 8 -12.91 -32.73 -96.82
C ILE A 8 -14.16 -32.24 -97.59
N PHE A 9 -14.70 -31.12 -97.11
CA PHE A 9 -15.61 -30.32 -97.94
C PHE A 9 -14.92 -29.02 -98.28
N VAL A 10 -14.43 -28.89 -99.50
CA VAL A 10 -13.92 -27.65 -100.09
C VAL A 10 -15.11 -26.73 -100.31
N ILE A 11 -15.35 -25.83 -99.41
CA ILE A 11 -16.24 -24.71 -99.65
C ILE A 11 -15.38 -23.48 -99.85
N ARG A 12 -15.43 -22.93 -101.03
CA ARG A 12 -14.84 -21.66 -101.44
C ARG A 12 -15.50 -20.57 -100.59
N TYR A 13 -14.88 -20.17 -99.43
CA TYR A 13 -15.31 -19.04 -98.70
C TYR A 13 -14.77 -17.76 -99.31
N SER A 14 -15.67 -16.81 -99.58
CA SER A 14 -15.34 -15.47 -100.01
C SER A 14 -14.45 -14.73 -98.97
N GLU A 15 -13.51 -13.95 -99.47
CA GLU A 15 -12.56 -13.17 -98.68
C GLU A 15 -13.21 -12.31 -97.60
N ASP A 16 -14.46 -11.94 -97.78
CA ASP A 16 -15.21 -11.11 -96.82
C ASP A 16 -15.56 -11.83 -95.48
N ARG A 17 -15.74 -13.14 -95.51
CA ARG A 17 -15.99 -13.90 -94.29
C ARG A 17 -14.71 -14.14 -93.49
N PHE A 18 -13.58 -14.24 -94.13
CA PHE A 18 -12.28 -14.41 -93.48
C PHE A 18 -11.87 -13.14 -92.68
N ARG A 19 -12.16 -11.96 -93.29
CA ARG A 19 -11.96 -10.68 -92.58
C ARG A 19 -12.85 -10.53 -91.37
N THR A 20 -14.09 -11.00 -91.45
CA THR A 20 -15.02 -10.94 -90.35
C THR A 20 -14.60 -11.85 -89.15
N TYR A 21 -14.05 -13.05 -89.47
CA TYR A 21 -13.51 -13.95 -88.46
C TYR A 21 -12.24 -13.41 -87.81
N LEU A 22 -11.35 -12.79 -88.52
CA LEU A 22 -10.15 -12.16 -88.02
C LEU A 22 -10.51 -10.98 -87.12
N HIS A 23 -11.45 -10.16 -87.49
CA HIS A 23 -11.93 -9.05 -86.64
C HIS A 23 -12.63 -9.54 -85.37
N CYS A 24 -13.37 -10.67 -85.43
CA CYS A 24 -13.99 -11.25 -84.27
C CYS A 24 -12.96 -11.89 -83.35
N ALA A 25 -11.94 -12.55 -83.89
CA ALA A 25 -10.84 -13.11 -83.04
C ALA A 25 -9.98 -12.04 -82.38
N GLU A 26 -9.68 -10.96 -83.14
CA GLU A 26 -8.94 -9.82 -82.56
C GLU A 26 -9.75 -9.08 -81.46
N ARG A 27 -11.07 -8.93 -81.67
CA ARG A 27 -11.92 -8.37 -80.60
C ARG A 27 -11.98 -9.28 -79.35
N PHE A 28 -12.08 -10.59 -79.56
CA PHE A 28 -12.11 -11.54 -78.42
C PHE A 28 -10.78 -11.56 -77.66
N GLN A 29 -9.64 -11.48 -78.34
CA GLN A 29 -8.32 -11.35 -77.74
C GLN A 29 -8.13 -10.01 -77.03
N LEU A 30 -8.65 -8.92 -77.57
CA LEU A 30 -8.59 -7.61 -76.93
C LEU A 30 -9.53 -7.51 -75.70
N GLU A 31 -10.69 -8.16 -75.69
CA GLU A 31 -11.58 -8.24 -74.56
C GLU A 31 -11.01 -9.13 -73.41
N THR A 32 -10.39 -10.27 -73.76
CA THR A 32 -9.73 -11.14 -72.81
C THR A 32 -8.52 -10.44 -72.13
N LEU A 33 -7.69 -9.77 -72.92
CA LEU A 33 -6.56 -8.98 -72.39
C LEU A 33 -7.00 -7.78 -71.55
N ARG A 34 -8.17 -7.22 -71.82
CA ARG A 34 -8.74 -6.12 -71.03
C ARG A 34 -9.32 -6.59 -69.69
N THR A 35 -9.94 -7.80 -69.68
CA THR A 35 -10.42 -8.44 -68.43
C THR A 35 -9.25 -8.92 -67.60
N GLU A 36 -8.19 -9.48 -68.15
CA GLU A 36 -6.99 -9.90 -67.39
C GLU A 36 -6.28 -8.73 -66.76
N ARG A 37 -6.18 -7.57 -67.41
CA ARG A 37 -5.61 -6.34 -66.80
C ARG A 37 -6.47 -5.80 -65.66
N GLY A 38 -7.78 -5.89 -65.75
CA GLY A 38 -8.70 -5.50 -64.69
C GLY A 38 -8.60 -6.41 -63.47
N THR A 39 -8.51 -7.73 -63.66
CA THR A 39 -8.35 -8.69 -62.55
C THR A 39 -6.99 -8.57 -61.88
N ALA A 40 -5.89 -8.32 -62.62
CA ALA A 40 -4.59 -8.06 -62.02
C ALA A 40 -4.59 -6.80 -61.14
N LEU A 41 -5.27 -5.72 -61.55
CA LEU A 41 -5.39 -4.50 -60.74
C LEU A 41 -6.17 -4.72 -59.45
N VAL A 42 -7.29 -5.48 -59.52
CA VAL A 42 -8.07 -5.83 -58.33
C VAL A 42 -7.27 -6.69 -57.35
N LEU A 43 -6.50 -7.64 -57.87
CA LEU A 43 -5.68 -8.54 -57.07
C LEU A 43 -4.51 -7.80 -56.40
N THR A 44 -3.86 -6.88 -57.09
CA THR A 44 -2.82 -6.01 -56.51
C THR A 44 -3.39 -5.08 -55.46
N LEU A 45 -4.57 -4.50 -55.68
CA LEU A 45 -5.25 -3.66 -54.69
C LEU A 45 -5.61 -4.46 -53.43
N LEU A 46 -6.13 -5.67 -53.61
CA LEU A 46 -6.46 -6.57 -52.47
C LEU A 46 -5.20 -6.93 -51.65
N VAL A 47 -4.09 -7.25 -52.34
CA VAL A 47 -2.82 -7.51 -51.64
C VAL A 47 -2.32 -6.28 -50.90
N ILE A 48 -2.40 -5.09 -51.51
CA ILE A 48 -1.99 -3.84 -50.83
C ILE A 48 -2.85 -3.57 -49.59
N ILE A 49 -4.17 -3.73 -49.70
CA ILE A 49 -5.09 -3.52 -48.54
C ILE A 49 -4.79 -4.53 -47.44
N THR A 50 -4.59 -5.81 -47.77
CA THR A 50 -4.27 -6.82 -46.74
C THR A 50 -2.91 -6.56 -46.09
N LEU A 51 -1.87 -6.21 -46.85
CA LEU A 51 -0.57 -5.84 -46.30
C LEU A 51 -0.64 -4.58 -45.46
N ALA A 52 -1.38 -3.55 -45.91
CA ALA A 52 -1.59 -2.35 -45.09
C ALA A 52 -2.31 -2.68 -43.79
N GLY A 53 -3.34 -3.54 -43.82
CA GLY A 53 -4.02 -4.02 -42.61
C GLY A 53 -3.10 -4.75 -41.64
N LEU A 54 -2.22 -5.63 -42.17
CA LEU A 54 -1.23 -6.33 -41.34
C LEU A 54 -0.21 -5.38 -40.71
N VAL A 55 0.30 -4.41 -41.51
CA VAL A 55 1.26 -3.41 -40.99
C VAL A 55 0.62 -2.54 -39.91
N LEU A 56 -0.61 -2.09 -40.10
CA LEU A 56 -1.33 -1.30 -39.10
C LEU A 56 -1.62 -2.12 -37.85
N GLY A 57 -2.01 -3.38 -37.97
CA GLY A 57 -2.19 -4.31 -36.86
C GLY A 57 -0.89 -4.49 -36.07
N PHE A 58 0.20 -4.81 -36.73
CA PHE A 58 1.51 -4.97 -36.11
C PHE A 58 2.02 -3.68 -35.44
N ALA A 59 1.84 -2.53 -36.08
CA ALA A 59 2.21 -1.25 -35.51
C ALA A 59 1.40 -0.94 -34.22
N GLY A 60 0.11 -1.29 -34.21
CA GLY A 60 -0.74 -1.16 -33.01
C GLY A 60 -0.30 -2.05 -31.86
N GLU A 61 -0.05 -3.34 -32.12
CA GLU A 61 0.46 -4.29 -31.12
C GLU A 61 1.82 -3.87 -30.57
N SER A 62 2.75 -3.49 -31.44
CA SER A 62 4.08 -3.01 -31.03
C SER A 62 3.99 -1.74 -30.18
N GLY A 63 3.05 -0.84 -30.44
CA GLY A 63 2.81 0.35 -29.65
C GLY A 63 2.37 0.01 -28.22
N VAL A 64 1.46 -0.95 -28.05
CA VAL A 64 1.00 -1.43 -26.75
C VAL A 64 2.13 -2.13 -25.99
N GLU A 65 2.90 -2.99 -26.67
CA GLU A 65 4.05 -3.69 -26.07
C GLU A 65 5.12 -2.71 -25.57
N LEU A 66 5.45 -1.67 -26.35
CA LEU A 66 6.39 -0.64 -25.93
C LEU A 66 5.91 0.14 -24.71
N THR A 67 4.62 0.49 -24.66
CA THR A 67 4.02 1.18 -23.51
C THR A 67 4.05 0.28 -22.28
N LEU A 68 3.70 -0.99 -22.42
CA LEU A 68 3.76 -1.97 -21.33
C LEU A 68 5.19 -2.18 -20.83
N ALA A 69 6.16 -2.31 -21.73
CA ALA A 69 7.58 -2.44 -21.37
C ALA A 69 8.09 -1.19 -20.65
N GLY A 70 7.67 0.00 -21.09
CA GLY A 70 7.94 1.26 -20.38
C GLY A 70 7.39 1.25 -18.96
N TYR A 71 6.12 0.91 -18.80
CA TYR A 71 5.48 0.80 -17.48
C TYR A 71 6.15 -0.24 -16.57
N MET A 72 6.48 -1.42 -17.11
CA MET A 72 7.20 -2.46 -16.36
C MET A 72 8.58 -1.99 -15.89
N LYS A 73 9.30 -1.26 -16.74
CA LYS A 73 10.60 -0.65 -16.41
C LYS A 73 10.45 0.37 -15.27
N ASP A 74 9.46 1.27 -15.38
CA ASP A 74 9.25 2.32 -14.38
C ASP A 74 8.78 1.71 -13.06
N ASN A 75 7.93 0.67 -13.09
CA ASN A 75 7.51 -0.06 -11.90
C ASN A 75 8.68 -0.79 -11.20
N ALA A 76 9.52 -1.49 -11.98
CA ALA A 76 10.71 -2.13 -11.44
C ALA A 76 11.68 -1.11 -10.83
N ARG A 77 11.83 0.06 -11.47
CA ARG A 77 12.64 1.16 -10.96
C ARG A 77 12.08 1.74 -9.66
N ALA A 78 10.77 2.00 -9.61
CA ALA A 78 10.10 2.49 -8.42
C ALA A 78 10.30 1.53 -7.23
N TYR A 79 10.14 0.22 -7.47
CA TYR A 79 10.38 -0.79 -6.45
C TYR A 79 11.83 -0.81 -5.95
N GLN A 80 12.82 -0.74 -6.86
CA GLN A 80 14.23 -0.72 -6.47
C GLN A 80 14.58 0.54 -5.66
N LEU A 81 14.06 1.70 -6.03
CA LEU A 81 14.25 2.93 -5.28
C LEU A 81 13.58 2.88 -3.91
N ALA A 82 12.37 2.34 -3.82
CA ALA A 82 11.68 2.15 -2.54
C ALA A 82 12.48 1.22 -1.61
N ARG A 83 13.02 0.11 -2.15
CA ARG A 83 13.89 -0.80 -1.41
C ARG A 83 15.19 -0.12 -0.96
N SER A 84 15.82 0.64 -1.83
CA SER A 84 17.02 1.41 -1.46
C SER A 84 16.74 2.42 -0.35
N GLY A 85 15.52 3.00 -0.33
CA GLY A 85 15.07 3.83 0.77
C GLY A 85 15.04 3.09 2.10
N VAL A 86 14.54 1.85 2.11
CA VAL A 86 14.59 0.98 3.31
C VAL A 86 16.02 0.71 3.74
N ASP A 87 16.92 0.38 2.80
CA ASP A 87 18.33 0.12 3.12
C ASP A 87 19.01 1.36 3.74
N ILE A 88 18.70 2.57 3.23
CA ILE A 88 19.17 3.84 3.82
C ILE A 88 18.62 4.03 5.23
N ALA A 89 17.34 3.78 5.44
CA ALA A 89 16.71 3.91 6.74
C ALA A 89 17.36 2.98 7.79
N LEU A 90 17.63 1.73 7.40
CA LEU A 90 18.34 0.77 8.25
C LEU A 90 19.78 1.23 8.56
N GLU A 91 20.47 1.84 7.59
CA GLU A 91 21.81 2.39 7.81
C GLU A 91 21.78 3.58 8.77
N LEU A 92 20.74 4.43 8.72
CA LEU A 92 20.57 5.53 9.66
C LEU A 92 20.37 5.02 11.10
N LEU A 93 19.56 3.97 11.30
CA LEU A 93 19.42 3.32 12.61
C LEU A 93 20.71 2.65 13.08
N ALA A 94 21.48 2.06 12.17
CA ALA A 94 22.74 1.38 12.51
C ALA A 94 23.89 2.35 12.83
N ARG A 95 23.79 3.61 12.38
CA ARG A 95 24.78 4.66 12.67
C ARG A 95 24.52 5.44 13.94
N ASP A 96 23.45 5.09 14.62
CA ASP A 96 23.16 5.72 15.91
C ASP A 96 24.36 5.52 16.87
N ASP A 97 24.93 6.63 17.31
CA ASP A 97 26.07 6.65 18.22
C ASP A 97 25.64 6.47 19.68
N ASP A 98 24.36 6.68 19.99
CA ASP A 98 23.80 6.55 21.35
C ASP A 98 22.78 5.40 21.44
N PHE A 99 23.30 4.21 21.69
CA PHE A 99 22.49 3.00 21.86
C PHE A 99 21.70 2.94 23.18
N GLU A 100 21.75 3.96 24.02
CA GLU A 100 21.10 3.94 25.34
C GLU A 100 19.72 4.63 25.32
N MET A 101 19.49 5.53 24.35
CA MET A 101 18.21 6.24 24.19
C MET A 101 17.84 6.43 22.73
N ASP A 102 16.56 6.52 22.44
CA ASP A 102 16.03 6.86 21.09
C ASP A 102 15.12 8.09 21.21
N THR A 103 15.38 9.10 20.38
CA THR A 103 14.75 10.41 20.46
C THR A 103 14.36 10.98 19.09
N PHE A 104 13.54 12.05 19.07
CA PHE A 104 13.24 12.77 17.83
C PHE A 104 14.39 13.66 17.32
N ASN A 105 15.50 13.79 18.07
CA ASN A 105 16.65 14.60 17.68
C ASN A 105 17.65 13.82 16.81
N GLU A 106 17.47 12.51 16.65
CA GLU A 106 18.34 11.63 15.90
C GLU A 106 18.07 11.67 14.38
N GLU A 107 19.07 11.17 13.62
CA GLU A 107 19.04 11.22 12.15
C GLU A 107 17.88 10.40 11.55
N TRP A 108 17.48 9.31 12.18
CA TRP A 108 16.36 8.49 11.69
C TRP A 108 15.06 9.29 11.55
N ARG A 109 14.84 10.27 12.41
CA ARG A 109 13.65 11.14 12.35
C ARG A 109 13.61 12.00 11.09
N GLN A 110 14.78 12.32 10.53
CA GLN A 110 14.91 13.16 9.35
C GLN A 110 14.80 12.39 8.04
N PHE A 111 14.71 11.05 8.09
CA PHE A 111 14.72 10.19 6.90
C PHE A 111 13.77 10.65 5.79
N GLY A 112 12.52 10.98 6.09
CA GLY A 112 11.55 11.43 5.09
C GLY A 112 11.74 12.88 4.60
N ALA A 113 12.52 13.69 5.35
CA ALA A 113 12.80 15.09 5.02
C ALA A 113 14.16 15.27 4.32
N MET A 114 14.97 14.22 4.23
CA MET A 114 16.24 14.27 3.55
C MET A 114 16.03 14.53 2.06
N PRO A 115 16.80 15.48 1.44
CA PRO A 115 16.76 15.66 0.00
C PRO A 115 17.23 14.37 -0.68
N LEU A 116 16.53 13.96 -1.73
CA LEU A 116 16.98 12.86 -2.57
C LEU A 116 18.41 13.15 -3.03
N ALA A 117 19.27 12.14 -2.91
CA ALA A 117 20.66 12.26 -3.38
C ALA A 117 20.70 12.72 -4.84
N GLU A 118 21.67 13.57 -5.18
CA GLU A 118 21.94 13.95 -6.57
C GLU A 118 22.12 12.68 -7.40
N GLY A 119 21.27 12.47 -8.40
CA GLY A 119 21.22 11.25 -9.21
C GLY A 119 19.96 10.37 -9.00
N ILE A 120 19.20 10.58 -7.90
CA ILE A 120 17.87 10.02 -7.72
C ILE A 120 16.80 11.07 -8.10
N ALA A 121 17.12 12.34 -7.91
CA ALA A 121 16.27 13.49 -8.27
C ALA A 121 16.21 13.68 -9.79
N GLU A 122 15.57 12.74 -10.51
CA GLU A 122 15.31 12.85 -11.94
C GLU A 122 13.90 13.38 -12.19
N PRO A 123 13.66 14.08 -13.33
CA PRO A 123 12.31 14.44 -13.73
C PRO A 123 11.38 13.22 -13.79
N GLY A 124 10.22 13.30 -13.15
CA GLY A 124 9.24 12.21 -13.11
C GLY A 124 9.48 11.18 -12.01
N VAL A 125 10.47 11.39 -11.12
CA VAL A 125 10.67 10.56 -9.92
C VAL A 125 10.38 11.39 -8.67
N SER A 126 9.53 10.87 -7.80
CA SER A 126 9.31 11.40 -6.45
C SER A 126 9.49 10.31 -5.41
N PHE A 127 10.07 10.67 -4.27
CA PHE A 127 10.31 9.79 -3.13
C PHE A 127 9.72 10.44 -1.87
N TYR A 128 9.00 9.65 -1.12
CA TYR A 128 8.52 9.99 0.23
C TYR A 128 8.88 8.83 1.14
N GLY A 129 9.42 9.15 2.31
CA GLY A 129 9.76 8.14 3.31
C GLY A 129 9.43 8.62 4.71
N GLY A 130 9.36 7.70 5.65
CA GLY A 130 9.17 8.00 7.05
C GLY A 130 9.59 6.83 7.92
N MET A 131 10.05 7.15 9.12
CA MET A 131 10.30 6.18 10.16
C MET A 131 9.47 6.54 11.38
N VAL A 132 8.92 5.54 12.01
CA VAL A 132 8.10 5.70 13.21
C VAL A 132 8.57 4.71 14.26
N ASP A 133 8.84 5.22 15.43
CA ASP A 133 9.12 4.42 16.61
C ASP A 133 7.84 3.70 17.06
N GLU A 134 7.83 2.36 17.01
CA GLU A 134 6.69 1.56 17.44
C GLU A 134 6.57 1.48 18.98
N ASN A 135 7.65 1.77 19.73
CA ASN A 135 7.59 1.94 21.17
C ASN A 135 6.96 3.29 21.59
N SER A 136 6.67 4.19 20.65
CA SER A 136 5.87 5.39 20.91
C SER A 136 4.37 5.11 21.08
N LYS A 137 3.91 3.86 20.83
CA LYS A 137 2.51 3.45 20.72
C LYS A 137 2.17 2.31 21.68
N ILE A 138 0.88 2.13 21.95
CA ILE A 138 0.39 1.01 22.77
C ILE A 138 0.27 -0.24 21.92
N ASN A 139 0.87 -1.35 22.37
CA ASN A 139 0.70 -2.63 21.73
C ASN A 139 -0.63 -3.26 22.11
N ILE A 140 -1.58 -3.26 21.17
CA ILE A 140 -2.95 -3.74 21.40
C ILE A 140 -3.00 -5.24 21.71
N ASN A 141 -2.05 -6.05 21.20
CA ASN A 141 -2.03 -7.48 21.47
C ASN A 141 -1.63 -7.83 22.88
N LEU A 142 -0.98 -6.90 23.60
CA LEU A 142 -0.61 -7.10 25.00
C LEU A 142 -1.77 -6.84 25.97
N LEU A 143 -2.94 -6.43 25.48
CA LEU A 143 -4.19 -6.50 26.26
C LEU A 143 -4.53 -7.93 26.64
N ARG A 144 -4.06 -8.92 25.87
CA ARG A 144 -4.23 -10.33 26.12
C ARG A 144 -2.94 -10.95 26.66
N ASN A 145 -3.05 -11.68 27.76
CA ASN A 145 -1.93 -12.41 28.35
C ASN A 145 -1.63 -13.72 27.59
N SER A 146 -0.60 -14.45 27.98
CA SER A 146 -0.21 -15.72 27.36
C SER A 146 -1.25 -16.84 27.55
N GLU A 147 -2.14 -16.72 28.51
CA GLU A 147 -3.22 -17.66 28.81
C GLU A 147 -4.48 -17.41 27.96
N GLY A 148 -4.52 -16.28 27.29
CA GLY A 148 -5.64 -15.88 26.42
C GLY A 148 -6.67 -15.00 27.14
N GLU A 149 -6.38 -14.56 28.36
CA GLU A 149 -7.24 -13.72 29.17
C GLU A 149 -6.80 -12.25 29.02
N ILE A 150 -7.70 -11.33 29.30
CA ILE A 150 -7.41 -9.89 29.29
C ILE A 150 -6.61 -9.50 30.53
N ASP A 151 -5.53 -8.74 30.30
CA ASP A 151 -4.72 -8.13 31.36
C ASP A 151 -5.43 -6.84 31.84
N GLU A 152 -5.92 -6.85 33.07
CA GLU A 152 -6.69 -5.75 33.69
C GLU A 152 -5.90 -4.42 33.70
N ARG A 153 -4.58 -4.46 33.92
CA ARG A 153 -3.74 -3.26 33.91
C ARG A 153 -3.62 -2.65 32.52
N ARG A 154 -3.48 -3.48 31.49
CA ARG A 154 -3.44 -3.06 30.08
C ARG A 154 -4.81 -2.58 29.60
N GLU A 155 -5.87 -3.22 30.04
CA GLU A 155 -7.24 -2.76 29.79
C GLU A 155 -7.42 -1.34 30.32
N GLU A 156 -7.02 -1.09 31.56
CA GLU A 156 -7.13 0.22 32.18
C GLU A 156 -6.28 1.28 31.46
N GLN A 157 -5.08 0.94 31.00
CA GLN A 157 -4.26 1.81 30.16
C GLN A 157 -5.02 2.19 28.87
N MET A 158 -5.64 1.22 28.23
CA MET A 158 -6.40 1.46 27.00
C MET A 158 -7.64 2.31 27.24
N ARG A 159 -8.35 2.12 28.38
CA ARG A 159 -9.48 2.98 28.78
C ARG A 159 -9.04 4.44 28.91
N ARG A 160 -7.93 4.70 29.58
CA ARG A 160 -7.36 6.05 29.70
C ARG A 160 -7.00 6.63 28.33
N LEU A 161 -6.46 5.83 27.39
CA LEU A 161 -6.23 6.29 26.02
C LEU A 161 -7.54 6.71 25.34
N PHE A 162 -8.61 5.91 25.48
CA PHE A 162 -9.93 6.24 24.90
C PHE A 162 -10.45 7.57 25.47
N VAL A 163 -10.35 7.78 26.76
CA VAL A 163 -10.71 9.05 27.42
C VAL A 163 -9.86 10.20 26.89
N ALA A 164 -8.54 10.04 26.78
CA ALA A 164 -7.64 11.06 26.25
C ALA A 164 -7.94 11.44 24.78
N LEU A 165 -8.44 10.48 23.99
CA LEU A 165 -8.86 10.68 22.60
C LEU A 165 -10.31 11.20 22.50
N GLY A 166 -11.06 11.27 23.60
CA GLY A 166 -12.48 11.63 23.59
C GLY A 166 -13.37 10.56 22.96
N LEU A 167 -12.92 9.30 22.94
CA LEU A 167 -13.68 8.16 22.49
C LEU A 167 -14.57 7.62 23.63
N LYS A 168 -15.65 6.94 23.24
CA LYS A 168 -16.52 6.27 24.21
C LYS A 168 -15.83 5.00 24.72
N GLU A 169 -15.78 4.83 26.03
CA GLU A 169 -15.13 3.67 26.65
C GLU A 169 -15.80 2.35 26.28
N GLU A 170 -17.13 2.35 26.02
CA GLU A 170 -17.87 1.15 25.62
C GLU A 170 -17.33 0.55 24.31
N LEU A 171 -16.69 1.35 23.46
CA LEU A 171 -16.05 0.87 22.22
C LEU A 171 -14.83 -0.01 22.47
N LEU A 172 -14.28 -0.03 23.67
CA LEU A 172 -13.20 -0.94 24.04
C LEU A 172 -13.69 -2.38 24.18
N ASN A 173 -14.91 -2.60 24.67
CA ASN A 173 -15.42 -3.94 24.95
C ASN A 173 -15.43 -4.88 23.72
N PRO A 174 -15.87 -4.44 22.51
CA PRO A 174 -15.72 -5.27 21.32
C PRO A 174 -14.28 -5.61 20.93
N ILE A 175 -13.30 -4.75 21.30
CA ILE A 175 -11.87 -5.03 21.06
C ILE A 175 -11.38 -6.11 22.01
N LEU A 176 -11.84 -6.09 23.25
CA LEU A 176 -11.48 -7.10 24.26
C LEU A 176 -12.07 -8.47 23.89
N ASP A 177 -13.35 -8.51 23.48
CA ASP A 177 -14.01 -9.74 22.99
C ASP A 177 -13.33 -10.29 21.72
N TRP A 178 -12.81 -9.42 20.84
CA TRP A 178 -12.05 -9.85 19.68
C TRP A 178 -10.74 -10.53 20.03
N LEU A 179 -10.11 -10.12 21.14
CA LEU A 179 -8.79 -10.56 21.56
C LEU A 179 -8.82 -11.79 22.46
N ASP A 180 -9.80 -11.90 23.37
CA ASP A 180 -9.81 -13.01 24.32
C ASP A 180 -10.14 -14.35 23.66
N ALA A 181 -10.11 -15.42 24.42
CA ALA A 181 -10.20 -16.77 23.86
C ALA A 181 -11.58 -17.41 24.04
N ASP A 182 -12.47 -16.74 24.78
CA ASP A 182 -13.81 -17.28 25.05
C ASP A 182 -14.85 -16.69 24.09
N ASP A 183 -16.13 -17.06 24.25
CA ASP A 183 -17.26 -16.55 23.46
C ASP A 183 -18.28 -15.84 24.36
N ILE A 184 -17.82 -15.23 25.46
CA ILE A 184 -18.67 -14.55 26.45
C ILE A 184 -18.69 -13.06 26.15
N GLU A 185 -19.76 -12.61 25.48
CA GLU A 185 -19.93 -11.22 25.10
C GLU A 185 -19.97 -10.29 26.33
N ARG A 186 -19.07 -9.28 26.37
CA ARG A 186 -19.12 -8.19 27.33
C ARG A 186 -20.31 -7.28 27.08
N GLN A 187 -20.65 -6.46 28.05
CA GLN A 187 -21.67 -5.43 27.84
C GLN A 187 -21.27 -4.54 26.67
N ASP A 188 -22.15 -4.40 25.66
CA ASP A 188 -21.89 -3.69 24.40
C ASP A 188 -20.72 -4.25 23.58
N GLY A 189 -20.24 -5.44 23.88
CA GLY A 189 -19.23 -6.19 23.19
C GLY A 189 -19.71 -6.85 21.91
N ALA A 190 -18.89 -7.74 21.32
CA ALA A 190 -19.24 -8.49 20.14
C ALA A 190 -18.42 -9.76 19.99
N GLU A 191 -19.10 -10.89 19.97
CA GLU A 191 -18.50 -12.21 19.79
C GLU A 191 -18.88 -12.86 18.46
N GLY A 192 -18.49 -14.11 18.25
CA GLY A 192 -18.71 -14.86 17.01
C GLY A 192 -20.13 -14.81 16.49
N TYR A 193 -21.13 -14.82 17.40
CA TYR A 193 -22.54 -14.69 17.00
C TYR A 193 -22.84 -13.35 16.32
N TYR A 194 -22.31 -12.24 16.80
CA TYR A 194 -22.49 -10.93 16.19
C TYR A 194 -21.93 -10.89 14.77
N TYR A 195 -20.66 -11.30 14.58
CA TYR A 195 -19.96 -11.23 13.30
C TYR A 195 -20.52 -12.18 12.24
N GLN A 196 -21.05 -13.34 12.66
CA GLN A 196 -21.69 -14.31 11.76
C GLN A 196 -23.08 -13.85 11.25
N ASN A 197 -23.73 -12.90 11.93
CA ASN A 197 -25.03 -12.35 11.56
C ASN A 197 -24.94 -11.02 10.78
N LEU A 198 -23.75 -10.57 10.42
CA LEU A 198 -23.56 -9.41 9.54
C LEU A 198 -24.03 -9.69 8.11
N GLU A 199 -24.26 -8.65 7.33
CA GLU A 199 -24.59 -8.76 5.90
C GLU A 199 -23.49 -9.48 5.12
N GLU A 200 -22.23 -9.22 5.46
CA GLU A 200 -21.03 -9.95 5.01
C GLU A 200 -20.43 -10.67 6.22
N PRO A 201 -20.79 -11.94 6.47
CA PRO A 201 -20.37 -12.66 7.66
C PRO A 201 -18.88 -12.99 7.67
N TYR A 202 -18.24 -12.93 8.85
CA TYR A 202 -16.91 -13.42 9.12
C TYR A 202 -16.81 -13.96 10.56
N ALA A 203 -15.69 -14.65 10.85
CA ALA A 203 -15.46 -15.18 12.19
C ALA A 203 -14.82 -14.12 13.09
N CYS A 204 -15.19 -14.10 14.38
CA CYS A 204 -14.39 -13.43 15.41
C CYS A 204 -13.00 -14.07 15.45
N ALA A 205 -11.95 -13.30 15.70
CA ALA A 205 -10.60 -13.84 15.73
C ALA A 205 -10.33 -14.65 17.00
N ASN A 206 -10.94 -14.28 18.13
CA ASN A 206 -10.67 -14.81 19.47
C ASN A 206 -9.15 -14.96 19.70
N GLY A 207 -8.41 -13.90 19.32
CA GLY A 207 -6.96 -13.94 19.32
C GLY A 207 -6.31 -12.62 18.88
N PRO A 208 -4.98 -12.61 18.78
CA PRO A 208 -4.21 -11.39 18.52
C PRO A 208 -4.47 -10.84 17.11
N PHE A 209 -4.42 -9.51 17.00
CA PHE A 209 -4.41 -8.82 15.72
C PHE A 209 -3.15 -9.15 14.93
N LEU A 210 -3.31 -9.52 13.66
CA LEU A 210 -2.19 -9.72 12.72
C LEU A 210 -1.71 -8.40 12.10
N THR A 211 -2.60 -7.42 12.03
CA THR A 211 -2.31 -6.04 11.61
C THR A 211 -3.17 -5.08 12.41
N VAL A 212 -2.68 -3.86 12.68
CA VAL A 212 -3.49 -2.82 13.35
C VAL A 212 -4.77 -2.50 12.56
N GLY A 213 -4.72 -2.63 11.21
CA GLY A 213 -5.88 -2.40 10.35
C GLY A 213 -7.06 -3.34 10.58
N GLN A 214 -6.83 -4.53 11.17
CA GLN A 214 -7.93 -5.44 11.54
C GLN A 214 -8.87 -4.85 12.59
N ILE A 215 -8.47 -3.80 13.31
CA ILE A 215 -9.35 -3.10 14.24
C ILE A 215 -10.65 -2.63 13.58
N PHE A 216 -10.64 -2.34 12.27
CA PHE A 216 -11.84 -1.96 11.52
C PHE A 216 -12.82 -3.11 11.27
N LEU A 217 -12.44 -4.34 11.57
CA LEU A 217 -13.34 -5.49 11.58
C LEU A 217 -14.14 -5.54 12.89
N VAL A 218 -13.64 -4.89 13.93
CA VAL A 218 -14.29 -4.88 15.26
C VAL A 218 -15.53 -3.98 15.23
N ARG A 219 -16.58 -4.41 15.91
CA ARG A 219 -17.86 -3.67 16.04
C ARG A 219 -17.63 -2.23 16.48
N GLY A 220 -18.22 -1.27 15.78
CA GLY A 220 -18.16 0.17 16.09
C GLY A 220 -16.91 0.89 15.59
N MET A 221 -15.83 0.16 15.20
CA MET A 221 -14.56 0.79 14.80
C MET A 221 -14.61 1.38 13.38
N ARG A 222 -15.36 0.77 12.47
CA ARG A 222 -15.51 1.27 11.08
C ARG A 222 -16.21 2.63 11.03
N GLU A 223 -17.12 2.86 11.96
CA GLU A 223 -17.84 4.12 12.08
C GLU A 223 -16.91 5.25 12.57
N LEU A 224 -15.95 4.97 13.44
CA LEU A 224 -14.96 5.95 13.87
C LEU A 224 -14.10 6.44 12.71
N GLU A 225 -13.71 5.55 11.78
CA GLU A 225 -12.97 5.94 10.57
C GLU A 225 -13.84 6.80 9.62
N ARG A 226 -15.10 6.43 9.45
CA ARG A 226 -16.00 7.00 8.46
C ARG A 226 -16.55 8.37 8.84
N PHE A 227 -16.82 8.57 10.13
CA PHE A 227 -17.46 9.77 10.68
C PHE A 227 -16.56 10.59 11.59
N GLY A 228 -15.32 10.11 11.84
CA GLY A 228 -14.31 10.89 12.55
C GLY A 228 -14.09 12.21 11.82
N ASP A 229 -14.29 13.32 12.51
CA ASP A 229 -13.91 14.64 12.01
C ASP A 229 -12.44 14.56 11.57
N LYS A 230 -12.06 15.25 10.45
CA LYS A 230 -10.67 15.29 9.98
C LYS A 230 -9.65 15.76 11.02
N LYS A 231 -10.14 16.26 12.15
CA LYS A 231 -9.39 16.64 13.35
C LYS A 231 -9.35 15.54 14.43
N SER A 232 -10.18 14.49 14.34
CA SER A 232 -10.07 13.36 15.29
C SER A 232 -8.85 12.55 14.89
N LYS A 233 -7.86 12.60 15.75
CA LYS A 233 -6.67 11.74 15.67
C LYS A 233 -7.15 10.30 15.52
N ARG A 234 -6.68 9.60 14.51
CA ARG A 234 -7.11 8.24 14.24
C ARG A 234 -6.56 7.33 15.34
N LEU A 235 -7.40 6.54 15.99
CA LEU A 235 -6.97 5.60 17.04
C LEU A 235 -5.77 4.75 16.61
N MET A 236 -5.73 4.33 15.34
CA MET A 236 -4.61 3.56 14.79
C MET A 236 -3.23 4.25 14.91
N ASP A 237 -3.19 5.58 14.96
CA ASP A 237 -1.91 6.31 15.05
C ASP A 237 -1.26 6.12 16.45
N TYR A 238 -2.03 5.64 17.43
CA TYR A 238 -1.61 5.38 18.81
C TYR A 238 -1.42 3.89 19.13
N LEU A 239 -1.72 3.02 18.17
CA LEU A 239 -1.67 1.56 18.35
C LEU A 239 -0.58 0.93 17.53
N THR A 240 -0.01 -0.14 18.05
CA THR A 240 0.91 -1.05 17.37
C THR A 240 0.62 -2.50 17.72
N ILE A 241 1.23 -3.42 17.01
CA ILE A 241 1.30 -4.85 17.34
C ILE A 241 2.75 -5.33 17.45
N HIS A 242 3.72 -4.41 17.39
CA HIS A 242 5.13 -4.74 17.16
C HIS A 242 6.08 -4.35 18.28
N SER A 243 5.61 -3.61 19.30
CA SER A 243 6.47 -3.25 20.44
C SER A 243 6.45 -4.32 21.54
N ASP A 244 7.44 -4.27 22.41
CA ASP A 244 7.52 -5.07 23.64
C ASP A 244 6.53 -4.62 24.74
N GLY A 245 5.79 -3.53 24.48
CA GLY A 245 4.80 -2.95 25.37
C GLY A 245 5.35 -1.90 26.32
N LYS A 246 6.63 -1.59 26.26
CA LYS A 246 7.18 -0.41 26.92
C LYS A 246 7.03 0.81 26.03
N ILE A 247 6.67 1.92 26.63
CA ILE A 247 6.45 3.19 25.95
C ILE A 247 7.68 4.07 26.07
N ASN A 248 8.27 4.45 24.94
CA ASN A 248 9.38 5.38 24.90
C ASN A 248 8.88 6.81 25.19
N ILE A 249 9.29 7.37 26.33
CA ILE A 249 8.85 8.71 26.79
C ILE A 249 9.41 9.84 25.90
N ASN A 250 10.51 9.59 25.17
CA ASN A 250 11.09 10.55 24.24
C ASN A 250 10.28 10.70 22.96
N THR A 251 9.50 9.68 22.57
CA THR A 251 8.83 9.64 21.27
C THR A 251 7.30 9.53 21.37
N ALA A 252 6.77 9.03 22.49
CA ALA A 252 5.34 8.80 22.68
C ALA A 252 4.51 10.09 22.54
N PRO A 253 3.36 10.04 21.83
CA PRO A 253 2.43 11.16 21.78
C PRO A 253 1.83 11.42 23.18
N LYS A 254 1.39 12.65 23.39
CA LYS A 254 0.81 13.11 24.65
C LYS A 254 -0.29 12.19 25.17
N GLU A 255 -1.18 11.73 24.31
CA GLU A 255 -2.32 10.89 24.68
C GLU A 255 -1.89 9.50 25.15
N VAL A 256 -0.79 8.97 24.57
CA VAL A 256 -0.18 7.72 25.05
C VAL A 256 0.45 7.92 26.42
N LEU A 257 1.15 9.05 26.65
CA LEU A 257 1.68 9.39 27.96
C LEU A 257 0.58 9.50 29.01
N GLN A 258 -0.54 10.17 28.70
CA GLN A 258 -1.71 10.25 29.57
C GLN A 258 -2.28 8.89 29.97
N SER A 259 -2.15 7.89 29.12
CA SER A 259 -2.68 6.55 29.38
C SER A 259 -1.88 5.76 30.41
N LEU A 260 -0.65 6.16 30.70
CA LEU A 260 0.27 5.41 31.55
C LEU A 260 -0.17 5.37 33.03
N SER A 261 -0.76 6.46 33.51
CA SER A 261 -1.19 6.58 34.93
C SER A 261 -2.40 7.51 35.02
N GLU A 262 -3.23 7.28 36.02
CA GLU A 262 -4.31 8.22 36.41
C GLU A 262 -3.76 9.58 36.84
N ASP A 263 -2.55 9.61 37.36
CA ASP A 263 -1.89 10.83 37.83
C ASP A 263 -1.33 11.68 36.67
N LEU A 264 -1.18 11.11 35.48
CA LEU A 264 -0.74 11.82 34.28
C LEU A 264 -1.91 12.47 33.57
N ASP A 265 -2.36 13.59 34.07
CA ASP A 265 -3.37 14.39 33.41
C ASP A 265 -2.81 15.06 32.13
N SER A 266 -3.69 15.75 31.39
CA SER A 266 -3.33 16.43 30.13
C SER A 266 -2.22 17.47 30.30
N ALA A 267 -2.14 18.13 31.45
CA ALA A 267 -1.15 19.18 31.71
C ALA A 267 0.22 18.56 32.00
N LEU A 268 0.28 17.51 32.84
CA LEU A 268 1.53 16.79 33.15
C LEU A 268 2.09 16.08 31.88
N ALA A 269 1.24 15.44 31.07
CA ALA A 269 1.67 14.84 29.83
C ALA A 269 2.22 15.88 28.83
N GLU A 270 1.61 17.10 28.80
CA GLU A 270 2.16 18.21 28.01
C GLU A 270 3.51 18.69 28.54
N SER A 271 3.68 18.75 29.88
CA SER A 271 4.96 19.12 30.49
C SER A 271 6.08 18.15 30.11
N ILE A 272 5.80 16.83 30.00
CA ILE A 272 6.76 15.84 29.52
C ILE A 272 7.12 16.13 28.05
N VAL A 273 6.11 16.39 27.22
CA VAL A 273 6.31 16.69 25.78
C VAL A 273 7.11 17.97 25.58
N GLU A 274 6.86 19.02 26.36
CA GLU A 274 7.63 20.26 26.26
C GLU A 274 9.05 20.08 26.79
N TYR A 275 9.25 19.40 27.93
CA TYR A 275 10.57 19.14 28.51
C TYR A 275 11.50 18.45 27.48
N ARG A 276 11.05 17.35 26.86
CA ARG A 276 11.87 16.58 25.91
C ARG A 276 12.22 17.31 24.60
N LYS A 277 11.56 18.44 24.28
CA LYS A 277 11.94 19.29 23.14
C LYS A 277 13.24 20.05 23.39
N GLU A 278 13.48 20.41 24.66
CA GLU A 278 14.67 21.13 25.08
C GLU A 278 15.77 20.18 25.52
N GLU A 279 15.40 19.12 26.26
CA GLU A 279 16.33 18.15 26.84
C GLU A 279 15.73 16.75 26.79
N SER A 280 16.33 15.83 26.03
CA SER A 280 15.89 14.44 25.93
C SER A 280 16.13 13.71 27.26
N PHE A 281 15.24 12.75 27.56
CA PHE A 281 15.41 11.87 28.72
C PHE A 281 16.49 10.84 28.44
N GLU A 282 17.61 10.90 29.16
CA GLU A 282 18.69 9.88 29.11
C GLU A 282 18.31 8.65 29.95
N SER A 283 17.52 8.87 30.99
CA SER A 283 17.04 7.81 31.87
C SER A 283 15.58 8.07 32.34
N ILE A 284 14.93 7.02 32.83
CA ILE A 284 13.58 7.14 33.43
C ILE A 284 13.61 8.04 34.65
N ASP A 285 14.76 8.13 35.35
CA ASP A 285 14.91 8.98 36.53
C ASP A 285 14.77 10.47 36.22
N ASP A 286 15.05 10.88 35.00
CA ASP A 286 14.97 12.27 34.55
C ASP A 286 13.53 12.81 34.52
N LEU A 287 12.52 11.92 34.59
CA LEU A 287 11.12 12.33 34.77
C LEU A 287 10.94 13.24 35.99
N ARG A 288 11.78 13.12 37.00
CA ARG A 288 11.73 13.97 38.21
C ARG A 288 12.12 15.42 37.92
N ASN A 289 12.79 15.67 36.78
CA ASN A 289 13.18 17.02 36.35
C ASN A 289 12.02 17.75 35.66
N VAL A 290 10.95 17.03 35.32
CA VAL A 290 9.77 17.61 34.65
C VAL A 290 8.92 18.37 35.65
N PRO A 291 8.60 19.66 35.40
CA PRO A 291 7.76 20.44 36.31
C PRO A 291 6.40 19.78 36.56
N GLY A 292 6.10 19.56 37.83
CA GLY A 292 4.88 18.94 38.32
C GLY A 292 4.97 17.44 38.57
N LEU A 293 5.92 16.72 37.98
CA LEU A 293 6.17 15.30 38.26
C LEU A 293 7.01 15.11 39.53
N ASP A 294 7.74 16.13 39.94
CA ASP A 294 8.44 16.19 41.23
C ASP A 294 7.52 16.11 42.44
N LEU A 295 6.22 16.35 42.23
CA LEU A 295 5.18 16.26 43.25
C LEU A 295 4.62 14.85 43.44
N LEU A 296 4.89 13.95 42.46
CA LEU A 296 4.48 12.56 42.59
C LEU A 296 5.39 11.81 43.56
N ASP A 297 4.80 10.94 44.37
CA ASP A 297 5.59 10.11 45.25
C ASP A 297 6.40 9.05 44.53
N ASP A 298 7.46 8.55 45.17
CA ASP A 298 8.36 7.58 44.59
C ASP A 298 7.68 6.27 44.17
N HIS A 299 6.57 5.91 44.80
CA HIS A 299 5.84 4.69 44.49
C HIS A 299 5.13 4.82 43.14
N ARG A 300 4.50 5.95 42.87
CA ARG A 300 3.80 6.22 41.58
C ARG A 300 4.75 6.29 40.40
N ILE A 301 5.91 6.90 40.62
CA ILE A 301 6.97 6.90 39.61
C ILE A 301 7.49 5.47 39.39
N ALA A 302 7.66 4.67 40.43
CA ALA A 302 8.09 3.29 40.36
C ALA A 302 7.09 2.40 39.59
N ASP A 303 5.79 2.61 39.79
CA ASP A 303 4.74 1.88 39.03
C ASP A 303 4.78 2.19 37.54
N MET A 304 5.10 3.42 37.14
CA MET A 304 5.26 3.79 35.73
C MET A 304 6.51 3.19 35.10
N ARG A 305 7.59 2.95 35.86
CA ARG A 305 8.87 2.42 35.36
C ARG A 305 8.74 1.08 34.69
N GLU A 306 7.78 0.25 35.04
CA GLU A 306 7.53 -1.04 34.37
C GLU A 306 7.04 -0.86 32.92
N TRP A 307 6.41 0.29 32.64
CA TRP A 307 5.68 0.58 31.42
C TRP A 307 6.42 1.50 30.45
N ILE A 308 7.51 2.12 30.90
CA ILE A 308 8.21 3.14 30.13
C ILE A 308 9.64 2.73 29.85
N THR A 309 10.19 3.36 28.83
CA THR A 309 11.60 3.24 28.41
C THR A 309 12.05 4.56 27.83
N VAL A 310 13.35 4.75 27.69
CA VAL A 310 13.97 5.80 26.88
C VAL A 310 14.54 5.26 25.59
N LYS A 311 14.52 3.90 25.45
CA LYS A 311 15.06 3.17 24.31
C LYS A 311 13.97 2.40 23.59
N SER A 312 14.04 2.37 22.27
CA SER A 312 13.10 1.65 21.42
C SER A 312 13.76 0.42 20.80
N SER A 313 12.95 -0.62 20.58
CA SER A 313 13.42 -1.87 19.99
C SER A 313 12.83 -2.12 18.60
N ASN A 314 11.79 -1.39 18.23
CA ASN A 314 11.09 -1.61 16.97
C ASN A 314 10.76 -0.28 16.27
N PHE A 315 11.16 -0.18 15.02
CA PHE A 315 10.85 0.94 14.15
C PHE A 315 10.12 0.45 12.90
N SER A 316 9.06 1.12 12.50
CA SER A 316 8.47 0.92 11.18
C SER A 316 9.06 1.92 10.19
N ILE A 317 9.43 1.39 9.01
CA ILE A 317 9.97 2.15 7.89
C ILE A 317 8.96 2.09 6.77
N GLU A 318 8.57 3.23 6.22
CA GLU A 318 7.67 3.33 5.09
C GLU A 318 8.33 4.15 3.98
N THR A 319 8.30 3.62 2.76
CA THR A 319 8.84 4.28 1.57
C THR A 319 7.83 4.24 0.44
N HIS A 320 7.65 5.38 -0.22
CA HIS A 320 6.80 5.53 -1.39
C HIS A 320 7.59 6.17 -2.52
N VAL A 321 7.57 5.56 -3.68
CA VAL A 321 8.23 6.07 -4.88
C VAL A 321 7.26 6.10 -6.05
N ASP A 322 7.19 7.22 -6.73
CA ASP A 322 6.52 7.36 -8.01
C ASP A 322 7.56 7.57 -9.11
N CYS A 323 7.53 6.73 -10.13
CA CYS A 323 8.33 6.85 -11.35
C CYS A 323 7.39 6.97 -12.55
N ASN A 324 7.16 8.18 -13.06
CA ASN A 324 6.31 8.45 -14.22
C ASN A 324 4.88 7.89 -14.08
N GLY A 325 4.31 7.88 -12.87
CA GLY A 325 3.00 7.30 -12.57
C GLY A 325 3.00 5.82 -12.19
N ALA A 326 4.15 5.15 -12.21
CA ALA A 326 4.32 3.82 -11.62
C ALA A 326 4.72 3.96 -10.14
N VAL A 327 3.85 3.51 -9.24
CA VAL A 327 4.02 3.69 -7.79
C VAL A 327 4.44 2.39 -7.13
N ALA A 328 5.47 2.45 -6.31
CA ALA A 328 5.85 1.38 -5.39
C ALA A 328 5.85 1.88 -3.94
N SER A 329 5.35 1.07 -3.04
CA SER A 329 5.34 1.33 -1.60
C SER A 329 5.85 0.11 -0.86
N ILE A 330 6.78 0.34 0.08
CA ILE A 330 7.30 -0.70 0.96
C ILE A 330 7.10 -0.23 2.39
N LYS A 331 6.50 -1.09 3.22
CA LYS A 331 6.44 -0.93 4.66
C LYS A 331 7.11 -2.15 5.30
N THR A 332 8.01 -1.92 6.24
CA THR A 332 8.73 -2.95 7.00
C THR A 332 8.89 -2.51 8.45
N ILE A 333 9.23 -3.47 9.30
CA ILE A 333 9.48 -3.26 10.72
C ILE A 333 10.76 -3.97 11.08
#